data_10336e3f84c7fe0bff874d7b1fd6b095
#
_entry.id   10336e3f84c7fe0bff874d7b1fd6b095
#
_cell.length_a   1.000
_cell.length_b   1.000
_cell.length_c   1.000
_cell.angle_alpha   90.00
_cell.angle_beta   90.00
_cell.angle_gamma   90.00
#
_symmetry.space_group_name_H-M   'P 1'
#
loop_
_entity.id
_entity.type
_entity.pdbx_description
1 polymer ?
#
loop_
_entity_poly.entity_id
_entity_poly.type
_entity_poly.pdbx_seq_one_letter_code
_entity_poly.pdbx_strand_id
1 'polypeptide(L)'
;MALQITDANFDEVVMQSTLPVVLDFWAEWCGPCRKIAPSIDALATEYEGKAIVGKIDVDSNPGITAQFRVRNIPTILYIKSGETVQKLVGDQPKQTLVDELEKLL
;
A
#
# COMPACT_ATOMS: atom_id res chain seq x y z
N MET A 1 -4.37 9.25 -8.00
CA MET A 1 -5.09 8.18 -7.30
C MET A 1 -4.21 6.96 -7.13
N ALA A 2 -4.42 6.24 -6.04
CA ALA A 2 -3.70 5.01 -5.82
C ALA A 2 -4.06 3.95 -6.88
N LEU A 3 -3.09 3.17 -7.29
CA LEU A 3 -3.26 2.13 -8.29
C LEU A 3 -3.97 0.92 -7.66
N GLN A 4 -4.91 0.31 -8.37
CA GLN A 4 -5.54 -0.91 -7.90
C GLN A 4 -4.62 -2.10 -8.11
N ILE A 5 -4.26 -2.75 -7.00
CA ILE A 5 -3.44 -3.96 -7.02
C ILE A 5 -4.33 -5.15 -6.70
N THR A 6 -4.19 -6.20 -7.49
CA THR A 6 -4.99 -7.42 -7.37
C THR A 6 -4.10 -8.65 -7.30
N ASP A 7 -4.71 -9.78 -6.96
CA ASP A 7 -3.99 -11.07 -7.02
C ASP A 7 -3.41 -11.30 -8.41
N ALA A 8 -4.11 -10.83 -9.45
CA ALA A 8 -3.69 -11.04 -10.85
C ALA A 8 -2.51 -10.17 -11.28
N ASN A 9 -2.44 -8.90 -10.83
CA ASN A 9 -1.39 -7.98 -11.28
C ASN A 9 -0.26 -7.76 -10.27
N PHE A 10 -0.33 -8.36 -9.10
CA PHE A 10 0.61 -8.13 -8.02
C PHE A 10 2.06 -8.37 -8.44
N ASP A 11 2.34 -9.52 -9.04
CA ASP A 11 3.71 -9.87 -9.42
C ASP A 11 4.29 -8.85 -10.40
N GLU A 12 3.55 -8.53 -11.45
CA GLU A 12 4.00 -7.59 -12.48
C GLU A 12 4.22 -6.18 -11.93
N VAL A 13 3.25 -5.68 -11.14
CA VAL A 13 3.30 -4.29 -10.68
C VAL A 13 4.21 -4.12 -9.48
N VAL A 14 4.21 -5.06 -8.55
CA VAL A 14 4.91 -4.93 -7.27
C VAL A 14 6.25 -5.63 -7.26
N MET A 15 6.26 -6.94 -7.54
CA MET A 15 7.48 -7.74 -7.41
C MET A 15 8.53 -7.38 -8.45
N GLN A 16 8.10 -6.97 -9.65
CA GLN A 16 9.00 -6.59 -10.73
C GLN A 16 9.33 -5.10 -10.74
N SER A 17 8.81 -4.32 -9.79
CA SER A 17 9.04 -2.88 -9.75
C SER A 17 10.48 -2.56 -9.39
N THR A 18 11.05 -1.58 -10.12
CA THR A 18 12.35 -1.00 -9.78
C THR A 18 12.21 0.17 -8.81
N LEU A 19 10.98 0.62 -8.59
CA LEU A 19 10.66 1.72 -7.67
C LEU A 19 10.17 1.17 -6.34
N PRO A 20 10.34 1.91 -5.25
CA PRO A 20 9.69 1.56 -3.98
C PRO A 20 8.17 1.46 -4.15
N VAL A 21 7.55 0.57 -3.39
CA VAL A 21 6.11 0.33 -3.47
C VAL A 21 5.48 0.50 -2.10
N VAL A 22 4.37 1.24 -2.06
CA VAL A 22 3.52 1.39 -0.87
C VAL A 22 2.20 0.70 -1.16
N LEU A 23 1.80 -0.24 -0.32
CA LEU A 23 0.55 -0.98 -0.48
C LEU A 23 -0.38 -0.73 0.70
N ASP A 24 -1.60 -0.29 0.41
CA ASP A 24 -2.66 -0.08 1.40
C ASP A 24 -3.67 -1.22 1.30
N PHE A 25 -3.68 -2.10 2.30
CA PHE A 25 -4.70 -3.16 2.40
C PHE A 25 -5.92 -2.58 3.09
N TRP A 26 -7.05 -2.58 2.40
CA TRP A 26 -8.27 -1.89 2.83
C TRP A 26 -9.53 -2.69 2.49
N ALA A 27 -10.67 -2.22 3.01
CA ALA A 27 -12.00 -2.75 2.64
C ALA A 27 -13.02 -1.62 2.72
N GLU A 28 -14.11 -1.73 1.96
CA GLU A 28 -15.15 -0.71 1.92
C GLU A 28 -15.84 -0.51 3.27
N TRP A 29 -16.02 -1.57 4.03
CA TRP A 29 -16.67 -1.54 5.34
C TRP A 29 -15.77 -0.99 6.45
N CYS A 30 -14.53 -0.73 6.17
CA CYS A 30 -13.52 -0.32 7.15
C CYS A 30 -13.48 1.20 7.28
N GLY A 31 -13.99 1.73 8.40
CA GLY A 31 -14.00 3.17 8.67
C GLY A 31 -12.61 3.81 8.68
N PRO A 32 -11.66 3.26 9.46
CA PRO A 32 -10.28 3.79 9.46
C PRO A 32 -9.60 3.75 8.09
N CYS A 33 -9.92 2.75 7.27
CA CYS A 33 -9.40 2.66 5.90
C CYS A 33 -9.89 3.84 5.05
N ARG A 34 -11.19 4.16 5.16
CA ARG A 34 -11.76 5.29 4.42
C ARG A 34 -11.19 6.62 4.91
N LYS A 35 -10.85 6.71 6.18
CA LYS A 35 -10.28 7.92 6.76
C LYS A 35 -8.92 8.24 6.16
N ILE A 36 -8.06 7.25 5.94
CA ILE A 36 -6.72 7.48 5.38
C ILE A 36 -6.70 7.47 3.84
N ALA A 37 -7.79 7.07 3.19
CA ALA A 37 -7.82 6.98 1.73
C ALA A 37 -7.39 8.26 1.02
N PRO A 38 -7.81 9.48 1.44
CA PRO A 38 -7.31 10.71 0.82
C PRO A 38 -5.80 10.89 0.94
N SER A 39 -5.21 10.46 2.06
CA SER A 39 -3.75 10.55 2.25
C SER A 39 -3.02 9.58 1.32
N ILE A 40 -3.56 8.38 1.13
CA ILE A 40 -2.99 7.39 0.20
C ILE A 40 -3.06 7.91 -1.24
N ASP A 41 -4.21 8.47 -1.64
CA ASP A 41 -4.36 9.04 -2.98
C ASP A 41 -3.42 10.23 -3.20
N ALA A 42 -3.27 11.09 -2.20
CA ALA A 42 -2.35 12.22 -2.27
C ALA A 42 -0.91 11.74 -2.42
N LEU A 43 -0.52 10.70 -1.67
CA LEU A 43 0.80 10.11 -1.77
C LEU A 43 1.07 9.58 -3.18
N ALA A 44 0.08 8.91 -3.78
CA ALA A 44 0.19 8.40 -5.14
C ALA A 44 0.48 9.52 -6.15
N THR A 45 -0.21 10.64 -6.02
CA THR A 45 -0.03 11.79 -6.90
C THR A 45 1.31 12.48 -6.68
N GLU A 46 1.67 12.71 -5.42
CA GLU A 46 2.90 13.45 -5.06
C GLU A 46 4.16 12.69 -5.43
N TYR A 47 4.12 11.35 -5.42
CA TYR A 47 5.29 10.52 -5.69
C TYR A 47 5.21 9.79 -7.04
N GLU A 48 4.34 10.24 -7.92
CA GLU A 48 4.24 9.67 -9.27
C GLU A 48 5.61 9.70 -9.96
N GLY A 49 6.01 8.56 -10.51
CA GLY A 49 7.32 8.41 -11.15
C GLY A 49 8.47 8.10 -10.19
N LYS A 50 8.25 8.24 -8.87
CA LYS A 50 9.27 7.98 -7.85
C LYS A 50 8.94 6.74 -7.01
N ALA A 51 7.69 6.42 -6.88
CA ALA A 51 7.21 5.27 -6.14
C ALA A 51 5.90 4.78 -6.74
N ILE A 52 5.59 3.51 -6.52
CA ILE A 52 4.28 2.94 -6.83
C ILE A 52 3.46 2.99 -5.55
N VAL A 53 2.30 3.61 -5.60
CA VAL A 53 1.37 3.64 -4.47
C VAL A 53 0.10 2.94 -4.90
N GLY A 54 -0.18 1.80 -4.29
CA GLY A 54 -1.31 0.98 -4.65
C GLY A 54 -2.19 0.64 -3.47
N LYS A 55 -3.40 0.18 -3.76
CA LYS A 55 -4.33 -0.30 -2.76
C LYS A 55 -4.86 -1.67 -3.15
N ILE A 56 -5.09 -2.50 -2.14
CA ILE A 56 -5.56 -3.87 -2.29
C ILE A 56 -6.84 -4.03 -1.48
N ASP A 57 -7.94 -4.32 -2.15
CA ASP A 57 -9.20 -4.66 -1.49
C ASP A 57 -9.09 -6.09 -0.97
N VAL A 58 -9.07 -6.25 0.36
CA VAL A 58 -8.85 -7.57 0.98
C VAL A 58 -10.00 -8.54 0.71
N ASP A 59 -11.21 -8.03 0.49
CA ASP A 59 -12.36 -8.90 0.22
C ASP A 59 -12.29 -9.53 -1.17
N SER A 60 -11.68 -8.84 -2.13
CA SER A 60 -11.58 -9.30 -3.51
C SER A 60 -10.24 -9.98 -3.83
N ASN A 61 -9.27 -9.88 -2.94
CA ASN A 61 -7.90 -10.36 -3.21
C ASN A 61 -7.36 -11.19 -2.05
N PRO A 62 -7.98 -12.36 -1.79
CA PRO A 62 -7.60 -13.19 -0.66
C PRO A 62 -6.18 -13.77 -0.77
N GLY A 63 -5.68 -13.96 -1.98
CA GLY A 63 -4.35 -14.54 -2.20
C GLY A 63 -3.25 -13.66 -1.63
N ILE A 64 -3.19 -12.40 -2.05
CA ILE A 64 -2.17 -11.46 -1.57
C ILE A 64 -2.36 -11.21 -0.07
N THR A 65 -3.61 -11.03 0.35
CA THR A 65 -3.94 -10.75 1.75
C THR A 65 -3.39 -11.85 2.67
N ALA A 66 -3.55 -13.11 2.28
CA ALA A 66 -3.02 -14.25 3.01
C ALA A 66 -1.48 -14.32 2.93
N GLN A 67 -0.92 -14.05 1.75
CA GLN A 67 0.52 -14.09 1.52
C GLN A 67 1.27 -13.17 2.47
N PHE A 68 0.74 -11.96 2.70
CA PHE A 68 1.36 -10.99 3.60
C PHE A 68 0.82 -11.05 5.02
N ARG A 69 -0.03 -12.04 5.32
CA ARG A 69 -0.58 -12.28 6.66
C ARG A 69 -1.25 -11.05 7.24
N VAL A 70 -2.00 -10.34 6.41
CA VAL A 70 -2.75 -9.16 6.83
C VAL A 70 -3.96 -9.62 7.65
N ARG A 71 -4.03 -9.21 8.92
CA ARG A 71 -5.10 -9.57 9.85
C ARG A 71 -5.93 -8.37 10.26
N ASN A 72 -5.34 -7.20 10.26
CA ASN A 72 -5.99 -5.96 10.64
C ASN A 72 -5.85 -4.96 9.50
N ILE A 73 -6.89 -4.17 9.28
CA ILE A 73 -6.87 -3.14 8.25
C ILE A 73 -7.23 -1.79 8.85
N PRO A 74 -6.66 -0.69 8.30
CA PRO A 74 -5.69 -0.70 7.22
C PRO A 74 -4.34 -1.25 7.64
N THR A 75 -3.67 -1.92 6.73
CA THR A 75 -2.26 -2.29 6.85
C THR A 75 -1.53 -1.68 5.67
N ILE A 76 -0.46 -0.95 5.96
CA ILE A 76 0.35 -0.30 4.93
C ILE A 76 1.70 -1.00 4.89
N LEU A 77 2.05 -1.56 3.73
CA LEU A 77 3.35 -2.20 3.52
C LEU A 77 4.22 -1.33 2.65
N TYR A 78 5.49 -1.24 3.00
CA TYR A 78 6.51 -0.59 2.18
C TYR A 78 7.44 -1.68 1.66
N ILE A 79 7.56 -1.77 0.35
CA ILE A 79 8.32 -2.82 -0.33
C ILE A 79 9.38 -2.18 -1.21
N LYS A 80 10.60 -2.67 -1.11
CA LYS A 80 11.70 -2.25 -1.97
C LYS A 80 12.44 -3.47 -2.47
N SER A 81 12.65 -3.53 -3.79
CA SER A 81 13.32 -4.67 -4.44
C SER A 81 12.71 -6.01 -4.05
N GLY A 82 11.37 -6.06 -4.00
CA GLY A 82 10.61 -7.27 -3.68
C GLY A 82 10.55 -7.64 -2.21
N GLU A 83 11.16 -6.85 -1.33
CA GLU A 83 11.18 -7.15 0.12
C GLU A 83 10.36 -6.14 0.91
N THR A 84 9.59 -6.63 1.88
CA THR A 84 8.89 -5.75 2.81
C THR A 84 9.90 -5.15 3.78
N VAL A 85 10.00 -3.81 3.78
CA VAL A 85 10.95 -3.08 4.62
C VAL A 85 10.30 -2.34 5.77
N GLN A 86 8.96 -2.13 5.71
CA GLN A 86 8.21 -1.51 6.80
C GLN A 86 6.75 -1.94 6.72
N LYS A 87 6.11 -2.06 7.88
CA LYS A 87 4.69 -2.40 8.01
C LYS A 87 4.06 -1.51 9.08
N LEU A 88 3.01 -0.78 8.71
CA LEU A 88 2.24 0.05 9.61
C LEU A 88 0.82 -0.49 9.68
N VAL A 89 0.25 -0.58 10.86
CA VAL A 89 -1.11 -1.09 11.06
C VAL A 89 -1.96 -0.01 11.71
N GLY A 90 -3.16 0.20 11.19
CA GLY A 90 -4.11 1.16 11.70
C GLY A 90 -4.01 2.52 11.03
N ASP A 91 -4.83 3.47 11.48
CA ASP A 91 -4.88 4.82 10.97
C ASP A 91 -3.54 5.53 11.22
N GLN A 92 -2.98 6.11 10.19
CA GLN A 92 -1.69 6.80 10.26
C GLN A 92 -1.84 8.24 9.76
N PRO A 93 -1.18 9.22 10.41
CA PRO A 93 -1.09 10.57 9.86
C PRO A 93 -0.38 10.53 8.50
N LYS A 94 -0.79 11.41 7.60
CA LYS A 94 -0.15 11.49 6.27
C LYS A 94 1.38 11.66 6.39
N GLN A 95 1.83 12.48 7.35
CA GLN A 95 3.26 12.72 7.52
C GLN A 95 4.04 11.45 7.84
N THR A 96 3.45 10.54 8.60
CA THR A 96 4.08 9.25 8.88
C THR A 96 4.24 8.42 7.60
N LEU A 97 3.21 8.43 6.75
CA LEU A 97 3.26 7.72 5.46
C LEU A 97 4.37 8.30 4.58
N VAL A 98 4.50 9.61 4.54
CA VAL A 98 5.52 10.32 3.78
C VAL A 98 6.92 10.00 4.32
N ASP A 99 7.10 10.10 5.64
CA ASP A 99 8.40 9.90 6.27
C ASP A 99 8.95 8.49 5.99
N GLU A 100 8.09 7.49 6.06
CA GLU A 100 8.52 6.11 5.79
C GLU A 100 8.86 5.90 4.32
N LEU A 101 8.13 6.54 3.41
CA LEU A 101 8.44 6.45 1.98
C LEU A 101 9.75 7.16 1.66
N GLU A 102 9.98 8.34 2.24
CA GLU A 102 11.20 9.11 2.00
C GLU A 102 12.47 8.33 2.35
N LYS A 103 12.40 7.43 3.32
CA LYS A 103 13.53 6.58 3.68
C LYS A 103 13.95 5.62 2.57
N LEU A 104 13.07 5.39 1.59
CA LEU A 104 13.30 4.42 0.51
C LEU A 104 13.74 5.06 -0.80
N LEU A 105 13.70 6.37 -0.87
CA LEU A 105 14.01 7.10 -2.11
C LEU A 105 15.50 7.35 -2.30
#